data_e577fbeceeef7f58fd1d526585ce4b7b
#
_entry.id   e577fbeceeef7f58fd1d526585ce4b7b
#
_cell.length_a   1.000
_cell.length_b   1.000
_cell.length_c   1.000
_cell.angle_alpha   90.00
_cell.angle_beta   90.00
_cell.angle_gamma   90.00
#
_symmetry.space_group_name_H-M   'P 1'
#
loop_
_entity.id
_entity.type
_entity.pdbx_description
1 polymer ?
#
loop_
_entity_poly.entity_id
_entity_poly.type
_entity_poly.pdbx_seq_one_letter_code
_entity_poly.pdbx_strand_id
1 'polypeptide(L)'
;TLLNAPRPVRIAFLGDSFVEGDILTADLRERLQSAYSGGGAGFAPMASPLTAFRRTVKTQSKGWTTYNIMQRKAAPARLRENFYVSGWVSQPAAGASTRWESTDYRKRLDSCTTARVFFLSPRDSRVEVTLNDAQRREFDIAGDDAVRQIAVSAPRVRSLAFKVLSGAEDFVGYGAVFEGRGVVVDNYSVRSNNGQAMFWTNPSVNAQINAMLGYDLVVLQY
;
A
#
# COMPACT_ATOMS: atom_id res chain seq x y z
N THR A 1 24.62 -1.42 -12.67
CA THR A 1 23.84 -0.31 -12.06
C THR A 1 22.53 -0.84 -11.54
N LEU A 2 21.92 -0.17 -10.55
CA LEU A 2 20.63 -0.56 -9.94
C LEU A 2 19.53 -0.72 -11.01
N LEU A 3 19.54 0.09 -12.07
CA LEU A 3 18.57 0.03 -13.16
C LEU A 3 18.59 -1.27 -13.98
N ASN A 4 19.65 -2.05 -13.88
CA ASN A 4 19.75 -3.37 -14.51
C ASN A 4 19.41 -4.52 -13.54
N ALA A 5 18.95 -4.20 -12.34
CA ALA A 5 18.55 -5.21 -11.37
C ALA A 5 17.30 -5.98 -11.85
N PRO A 6 17.15 -7.24 -11.47
CA PRO A 6 15.97 -8.05 -11.84
C PRO A 6 14.68 -7.56 -11.18
N ARG A 7 14.78 -6.71 -10.17
CA ARG A 7 13.65 -6.07 -9.45
C ARG A 7 13.60 -4.57 -9.75
N PRO A 8 12.44 -3.92 -9.51
CA PRO A 8 12.36 -2.46 -9.59
C PRO A 8 13.35 -1.76 -8.64
N VAL A 9 13.87 -0.61 -9.06
CA VAL A 9 14.52 0.35 -8.15
C VAL A 9 13.44 1.07 -7.36
N ARG A 10 13.48 0.97 -6.05
CA ARG A 10 12.38 1.41 -5.19
C ARG A 10 12.79 2.55 -4.27
N ILE A 11 11.97 3.59 -4.30
CA ILE A 11 12.14 4.80 -3.47
C ILE A 11 10.95 4.89 -2.52
N ALA A 12 11.23 4.91 -1.21
CA ALA A 12 10.25 5.28 -0.20
C ALA A 12 10.31 6.78 0.05
N PHE A 13 9.20 7.47 -0.12
CA PHE A 13 9.07 8.89 0.20
C PHE A 13 8.17 9.03 1.43
N LEU A 14 8.77 9.40 2.55
CA LEU A 14 8.08 9.58 3.83
C LEU A 14 7.91 11.08 4.08
N GLY A 15 6.71 11.50 4.45
CA GLY A 15 6.47 12.92 4.64
C GLY A 15 5.19 13.26 5.41
N ASP A 16 4.93 14.54 5.46
CA ASP A 16 3.79 15.15 6.12
C ASP A 16 2.64 15.48 5.15
N SER A 17 1.86 16.51 5.47
CA SER A 17 0.71 16.95 4.66
C SER A 17 1.09 17.48 3.28
N PHE A 18 2.31 17.96 3.05
CA PHE A 18 2.74 18.41 1.74
C PHE A 18 2.88 17.27 0.72
N VAL A 19 3.10 16.06 1.21
CA VAL A 19 3.27 14.86 0.37
C VAL A 19 1.99 14.00 0.32
N GLU A 20 1.10 14.17 1.30
CA GLU A 20 -0.05 13.30 1.56
C GLU A 20 -0.99 13.14 0.35
N GLY A 21 -1.22 14.19 -0.42
CA GLY A 21 -2.08 14.15 -1.62
C GLY A 21 -1.45 13.47 -2.84
N ASP A 22 -0.21 12.99 -2.72
CA ASP A 22 0.60 12.41 -3.81
C ASP A 22 0.86 13.39 -4.98
N ILE A 23 0.74 14.71 -4.74
CA ILE A 23 0.93 15.72 -5.79
C ILE A 23 2.42 15.82 -6.14
N LEU A 24 3.27 16.09 -5.14
CA LEU A 24 4.71 16.17 -5.31
C LEU A 24 5.31 14.85 -5.81
N THR A 25 4.93 13.74 -5.15
CA THR A 25 5.43 12.41 -5.48
C THR A 25 4.92 11.91 -6.84
N ALA A 26 3.76 12.36 -7.30
CA ALA A 26 3.27 12.04 -8.63
C ALA A 26 4.16 12.64 -9.73
N ASP A 27 4.58 13.90 -9.58
CA ASP A 27 5.46 14.57 -10.54
C ASP A 27 6.87 13.95 -10.51
N LEU A 28 7.41 13.69 -9.33
CA LEU A 28 8.68 12.99 -9.17
C LEU A 28 8.66 11.61 -9.82
N ARG A 29 7.60 10.84 -9.55
CA ARG A 29 7.39 9.51 -10.12
C ARG A 29 7.32 9.56 -11.64
N GLU A 30 6.52 10.46 -12.22
CA GLU A 30 6.41 10.60 -13.67
C GLU A 30 7.77 10.90 -14.32
N ARG A 31 8.54 11.83 -13.75
CA ARG A 31 9.88 12.19 -14.26
C ARG A 31 10.84 11.00 -14.20
N LEU A 32 10.93 10.34 -13.06
CA LEU A 32 11.81 9.17 -12.88
C LEU A 32 11.42 7.99 -13.77
N GLN A 33 10.13 7.66 -13.82
CA GLN A 33 9.63 6.57 -14.65
C GLN A 33 9.76 6.88 -16.15
N SER A 34 9.67 8.13 -16.55
CA SER A 34 9.88 8.54 -17.95
C SER A 34 11.34 8.48 -18.35
N ALA A 35 12.25 8.86 -17.46
CA ALA A 35 13.70 8.85 -17.72
C ALA A 35 14.33 7.46 -17.63
N TYR A 36 13.87 6.61 -16.69
CA TYR A 36 14.52 5.36 -16.33
C TYR A 36 13.62 4.13 -16.46
N SER A 37 12.52 4.26 -17.15
CA SER A 37 11.45 3.26 -17.18
C SER A 37 10.79 3.06 -15.82
N GLY A 38 9.63 2.45 -15.82
CA GLY A 38 8.84 2.20 -14.63
C GLY A 38 7.36 2.36 -14.94
N GLY A 39 6.54 2.06 -13.97
CA GLY A 39 5.08 2.20 -14.08
C GLY A 39 4.38 1.90 -12.76
N GLY A 40 3.14 2.32 -12.68
CA GLY A 40 2.32 2.17 -11.50
C GLY A 40 2.47 3.30 -10.47
N ALA A 41 1.51 3.39 -9.60
CA ALA A 41 1.36 4.49 -8.63
C ALA A 41 2.12 4.26 -7.31
N GLY A 42 2.83 3.13 -7.17
CA GLY A 42 3.43 2.73 -5.91
C GLY A 42 2.38 2.38 -4.84
N PHE A 43 2.69 2.66 -3.59
CA PHE A 43 1.83 2.31 -2.46
C PHE A 43 0.54 3.14 -2.41
N ALA A 44 -0.58 2.45 -2.14
CA ALA A 44 -1.87 3.02 -1.82
C ALA A 44 -2.45 2.34 -0.57
N PRO A 45 -2.95 3.09 0.45
CA PRO A 45 -3.48 2.50 1.67
C PRO A 45 -4.72 1.65 1.42
N MET A 46 -5.01 0.71 2.33
CA MET A 46 -6.19 -0.17 2.27
C MET A 46 -7.48 0.62 2.29
N ALA A 47 -7.60 1.52 3.24
CA ALA A 47 -8.67 2.49 3.33
C ALA A 47 -8.12 3.70 4.08
N SER A 48 -8.44 4.90 3.61
CA SER A 48 -8.02 6.14 4.25
C SER A 48 -8.93 7.25 3.74
N PRO A 49 -9.29 8.23 4.56
CA PRO A 49 -9.99 9.42 4.09
C PRO A 49 -9.28 10.15 2.95
N LEU A 50 -7.96 10.00 2.86
CA LEU A 50 -7.14 10.65 1.84
C LEU A 50 -7.27 10.02 0.45
N THR A 51 -7.73 8.79 0.36
CA THR A 51 -7.91 8.12 -0.92
C THR A 51 -8.92 8.85 -1.82
N ALA A 52 -9.85 9.60 -1.23
CA ALA A 52 -10.79 10.43 -1.97
C ALA A 52 -10.13 11.64 -2.68
N PHE A 53 -8.97 12.09 -2.20
CA PHE A 53 -8.25 13.26 -2.73
C PHE A 53 -7.07 12.87 -3.62
N ARG A 54 -6.62 11.62 -3.56
CA ARG A 54 -5.48 11.13 -4.31
C ARG A 54 -5.87 10.86 -5.77
N ARG A 55 -5.32 11.62 -6.70
CA ARG A 55 -5.64 11.53 -8.13
C ARG A 55 -4.87 10.43 -8.88
N THR A 56 -3.81 9.89 -8.29
CA THR A 56 -2.94 8.88 -8.92
C THR A 56 -3.51 7.48 -8.87
N VAL A 57 -4.42 7.21 -7.92
CA VAL A 57 -5.15 5.95 -7.79
C VAL A 57 -6.57 6.27 -7.36
N LYS A 58 -7.55 5.77 -8.10
CA LYS A 58 -8.94 5.81 -7.66
C LYS A 58 -9.20 4.65 -6.71
N THR A 59 -9.59 4.96 -5.49
CA THR A 59 -9.82 3.96 -4.44
C THR A 59 -11.27 3.97 -4.00
N GLN A 60 -11.89 2.81 -3.95
CA GLN A 60 -13.22 2.58 -3.41
C GLN A 60 -13.12 1.54 -2.30
N SER A 61 -13.46 1.91 -1.08
CA SER A 61 -13.38 1.03 0.08
C SER A 61 -14.69 1.01 0.86
N LYS A 62 -15.03 -0.14 1.46
CA LYS A 62 -16.19 -0.31 2.33
C LYS A 62 -15.91 -1.32 3.42
N GLY A 63 -16.56 -1.17 4.55
CA GLY A 63 -16.49 -2.11 5.67
C GLY A 63 -15.18 -2.08 6.45
N TRP A 64 -14.35 -1.06 6.28
CA TRP A 64 -13.11 -0.86 7.00
C TRP A 64 -13.27 0.22 8.08
N THR A 65 -12.71 -0.03 9.25
CA THR A 65 -12.44 1.00 10.25
C THR A 65 -10.95 1.32 10.21
N THR A 66 -10.59 2.55 9.88
CA THR A 66 -9.20 2.96 9.63
C THR A 66 -8.70 3.89 10.72
N TYR A 67 -7.47 3.68 11.14
CA TYR A 67 -6.80 4.45 12.17
C TYR A 67 -5.53 5.10 11.64
N ASN A 68 -5.31 6.34 12.07
CA ASN A 68 -4.13 7.14 11.75
C ASN A 68 -3.13 7.05 12.91
N ILE A 69 -1.85 6.94 12.61
CA ILE A 69 -0.79 6.83 13.60
C ILE A 69 -0.71 8.06 14.52
N MET A 70 -1.05 9.26 14.04
CA MET A 70 -1.09 10.47 14.85
C MET A 70 -2.22 10.44 15.91
N GLN A 71 -3.25 9.63 15.65
CA GLN A 71 -4.37 9.38 16.57
C GLN A 71 -4.36 7.93 17.09
N ARG A 72 -3.19 7.28 17.14
CA ARG A 72 -3.06 5.86 17.45
C ARG A 72 -3.69 5.42 18.76
N LYS A 73 -3.85 6.34 19.73
CA LYS A 73 -4.50 6.03 21.02
C LYS A 73 -5.98 5.61 20.87
N ALA A 74 -6.63 6.02 19.79
CA ALA A 74 -8.00 5.63 19.47
C ALA A 74 -8.10 4.22 18.85
N ALA A 75 -6.98 3.66 18.38
CA ALA A 75 -6.96 2.33 17.78
C ALA A 75 -6.99 1.24 18.86
N PRO A 76 -7.69 0.12 18.64
CA PRO A 76 -7.57 -1.09 19.43
C PRO A 76 -6.09 -1.50 19.59
N ALA A 77 -5.73 -2.15 20.71
CA ALA A 77 -4.35 -2.50 21.03
C ALA A 77 -3.64 -3.21 19.86
N ARG A 78 -4.29 -4.21 19.28
CA ARG A 78 -3.76 -4.98 18.15
C ARG A 78 -3.35 -4.11 16.96
N LEU A 79 -4.18 -3.15 16.57
CA LEU A 79 -3.87 -2.24 15.47
C LEU A 79 -2.84 -1.21 15.87
N ARG A 80 -2.94 -0.67 17.10
CA ARG A 80 -2.00 0.31 17.63
C ARG A 80 -0.57 -0.20 17.67
N GLU A 81 -0.39 -1.49 17.94
CA GLU A 81 0.91 -2.15 18.02
C GLU A 81 1.46 -2.58 16.65
N ASN A 82 0.69 -2.46 15.57
CA ASN A 82 1.06 -2.96 14.25
C ASN A 82 1.05 -1.89 13.15
N PHE A 83 1.29 -0.63 13.50
CA PHE A 83 1.47 0.40 12.48
C PHE A 83 2.72 0.16 11.62
N TYR A 84 2.53 0.25 10.31
CA TYR A 84 3.57 0.36 9.31
C TYR A 84 3.96 1.83 9.10
N VAL A 85 5.08 2.12 8.44
CA VAL A 85 5.53 3.49 8.11
C VAL A 85 4.54 4.29 7.26
N SER A 86 3.59 3.63 6.61
CA SER A 86 2.49 4.30 5.91
C SER A 86 1.60 5.14 6.85
N GLY A 87 1.65 4.85 8.16
CA GLY A 87 0.88 5.57 9.18
C GLY A 87 -0.62 5.25 9.19
N TRP A 88 -1.07 4.26 8.42
CA TRP A 88 -2.46 3.84 8.33
C TRP A 88 -2.59 2.34 8.56
N VAL A 89 -3.55 1.94 9.39
CA VAL A 89 -3.97 0.56 9.60
C VAL A 89 -5.49 0.48 9.52
N SER A 90 -5.99 -0.58 8.91
CA SER A 90 -7.42 -0.76 8.67
C SER A 90 -7.89 -2.11 9.20
N GLN A 91 -8.95 -2.09 10.02
CA GLN A 91 -9.63 -3.28 10.54
C GLN A 91 -10.86 -3.58 9.68
N PRO A 92 -11.02 -4.79 9.14
CA PRO A 92 -12.19 -5.13 8.36
C PRO A 92 -13.39 -5.52 9.25
N ALA A 93 -14.60 -5.20 8.80
CA ALA A 93 -15.79 -5.98 9.11
C ALA A 93 -15.88 -7.17 8.14
N ALA A 94 -16.77 -8.12 8.41
CA ALA A 94 -17.02 -9.21 7.48
C ALA A 94 -17.47 -8.68 6.12
N GLY A 95 -16.84 -9.13 5.05
CA GLY A 95 -17.10 -8.66 3.68
C GLY A 95 -16.49 -7.30 3.33
N ALA A 96 -15.62 -6.74 4.20
CA ALA A 96 -14.87 -5.54 3.89
C ALA A 96 -14.07 -5.68 2.59
N SER A 97 -14.07 -4.64 1.78
CA SER A 97 -13.38 -4.68 0.49
C SER A 97 -12.79 -3.33 0.10
N THR A 98 -11.73 -3.39 -0.67
CA THR A 98 -11.12 -2.22 -1.33
C THR A 98 -10.85 -2.55 -2.78
N ARG A 99 -11.19 -1.62 -3.68
CA ARG A 99 -10.84 -1.66 -5.09
C ARG A 99 -10.00 -0.44 -5.42
N TRP A 100 -8.84 -0.68 -5.97
CA TRP A 100 -7.95 0.34 -6.53
C TRP A 100 -7.99 0.27 -8.05
N GLU A 101 -7.97 1.41 -8.69
CA GLU A 101 -7.99 1.54 -10.13
C GLU A 101 -6.96 2.56 -10.57
N SER A 102 -6.19 2.23 -11.61
CA SER A 102 -5.23 3.16 -12.21
C SER A 102 -5.95 4.33 -12.87
N THR A 103 -5.29 5.48 -12.90
CA THR A 103 -5.80 6.70 -13.52
C THR A 103 -4.84 7.19 -14.61
N ASP A 104 -5.30 8.12 -15.42
CA ASP A 104 -4.53 8.83 -16.44
C ASP A 104 -4.00 10.20 -15.97
N TYR A 105 -4.09 10.47 -14.67
CA TYR A 105 -3.66 11.76 -14.08
C TYR A 105 -2.21 12.13 -14.38
N ARG A 106 -1.32 11.13 -14.47
CA ARG A 106 0.07 11.26 -14.89
C ARG A 106 0.43 10.10 -15.80
N LYS A 107 1.44 10.31 -16.65
CA LYS A 107 1.97 9.26 -17.51
C LYS A 107 2.47 8.07 -16.68
N ARG A 108 2.38 6.88 -17.24
CA ARG A 108 2.87 5.60 -16.70
C ARG A 108 2.19 5.09 -15.42
N LEU A 109 1.19 5.77 -14.87
CA LEU A 109 0.40 5.23 -13.75
C LEU A 109 -0.30 3.93 -14.13
N ASP A 110 -0.74 3.84 -15.38
CA ASP A 110 -1.44 2.69 -15.96
C ASP A 110 -0.50 1.64 -16.58
N SER A 111 0.82 1.84 -16.50
CA SER A 111 1.83 0.89 -16.99
C SER A 111 2.30 -0.09 -15.91
N CYS A 112 1.43 -0.38 -14.96
CA CYS A 112 1.64 -1.35 -13.90
C CYS A 112 1.50 -2.78 -14.43
N THR A 113 2.42 -3.67 -14.06
CA THR A 113 2.38 -5.09 -14.43
C THR A 113 2.21 -6.01 -13.22
N THR A 114 2.41 -5.50 -12.02
CA THR A 114 2.27 -6.25 -10.77
C THR A 114 1.57 -5.41 -9.73
N ALA A 115 0.66 -6.02 -8.99
CA ALA A 115 0.06 -5.45 -7.79
C ALA A 115 0.26 -6.40 -6.62
N ARG A 116 0.54 -5.85 -5.44
CA ARG A 116 0.79 -6.60 -4.19
C ARG A 116 -0.07 -6.03 -3.08
N VAL A 117 -0.83 -6.86 -2.39
CA VAL A 117 -1.61 -6.48 -1.21
C VAL A 117 -0.89 -6.95 0.05
N PHE A 118 -0.81 -6.10 1.06
CA PHE A 118 -0.16 -6.37 2.34
C PHE A 118 -1.15 -6.31 3.48
N PHE A 119 -1.10 -7.33 4.34
CA PHE A 119 -1.96 -7.44 5.53
C PHE A 119 -1.33 -8.36 6.59
N LEU A 120 -1.89 -8.32 7.79
CA LEU A 120 -1.58 -9.23 8.89
C LEU A 120 -2.86 -9.96 9.25
N SER A 121 -2.81 -11.30 9.35
CA SER A 121 -3.93 -12.14 9.71
C SER A 121 -3.53 -13.09 10.84
N PRO A 122 -3.71 -12.70 12.12
CA PRO A 122 -3.28 -13.53 13.25
C PRO A 122 -4.15 -14.76 13.46
N ARG A 123 -5.33 -14.78 12.84
CA ARG A 123 -6.25 -15.93 12.82
C ARG A 123 -6.42 -16.42 11.40
N ASP A 124 -6.88 -17.66 11.26
CA ASP A 124 -7.27 -18.19 9.95
C ASP A 124 -8.29 -17.28 9.29
N SER A 125 -8.04 -16.93 8.07
CA SER A 125 -8.91 -16.05 7.29
C SER A 125 -9.02 -16.53 5.85
N ARG A 126 -10.07 -16.08 5.19
CA ARG A 126 -10.26 -16.27 3.75
C ARG A 126 -10.42 -14.93 3.08
N VAL A 127 -9.60 -14.69 2.06
CA VAL A 127 -9.58 -13.44 1.32
C VAL A 127 -9.75 -13.70 -0.17
N GLU A 128 -10.24 -12.69 -0.86
CA GLU A 128 -10.43 -12.71 -2.31
C GLU A 128 -9.65 -11.58 -2.95
N VAL A 129 -9.00 -11.89 -4.06
CA VAL A 129 -8.34 -10.91 -4.93
C VAL A 129 -8.97 -10.99 -6.32
N THR A 130 -9.37 -9.85 -6.86
CA THR A 130 -9.86 -9.74 -8.24
C THR A 130 -8.96 -8.80 -9.04
N LEU A 131 -8.35 -9.32 -10.10
CA LEU A 131 -7.47 -8.57 -10.99
C LEU A 131 -8.25 -8.16 -12.25
N ASN A 132 -8.18 -6.86 -12.60
CA ASN A 132 -8.80 -6.28 -13.80
C ASN A 132 -10.31 -6.59 -13.92
N ASP A 133 -11.00 -6.64 -12.77
CA ASP A 133 -12.44 -6.94 -12.65
C ASP A 133 -12.88 -8.27 -13.27
N ALA A 134 -11.95 -9.16 -13.62
CA ALA A 134 -12.21 -10.40 -14.33
C ALA A 134 -11.60 -11.64 -13.65
N GLN A 135 -10.36 -11.57 -13.24
CA GLN A 135 -9.63 -12.71 -12.68
C GLN A 135 -9.78 -12.73 -11.16
N ARG A 136 -10.72 -13.52 -10.69
CA ARG A 136 -11.00 -13.72 -9.28
C ARG A 136 -10.27 -14.93 -8.74
N ARG A 137 -9.64 -14.80 -7.58
CA ARG A 137 -8.99 -15.88 -6.83
C ARG A 137 -9.26 -15.72 -5.35
N GLU A 138 -9.52 -16.83 -4.68
CA GLU A 138 -9.66 -16.91 -3.24
C GLU A 138 -8.44 -17.58 -2.62
N PHE A 139 -8.08 -17.16 -1.42
CA PHE A 139 -6.93 -17.66 -0.67
C PHE A 139 -7.34 -17.95 0.76
N ASP A 140 -7.06 -19.17 1.21
CA ASP A 140 -7.13 -19.54 2.62
C ASP A 140 -5.79 -19.17 3.26
N ILE A 141 -5.84 -18.36 4.29
CA ILE A 141 -4.66 -17.82 4.98
C ILE A 141 -4.62 -18.45 6.37
N ALA A 142 -3.58 -19.24 6.62
CA ALA A 142 -3.32 -19.74 7.97
C ALA A 142 -2.90 -18.57 8.88
N GLY A 143 -3.51 -18.49 10.05
CA GLY A 143 -3.27 -17.42 11.01
C GLY A 143 -1.87 -17.47 11.60
N ASP A 144 -1.18 -16.34 11.59
CA ASP A 144 0.07 -16.11 12.35
C ASP A 144 0.35 -14.60 12.47
N ASP A 145 1.45 -14.26 13.13
CA ASP A 145 1.88 -12.87 13.34
C ASP A 145 2.83 -12.35 12.24
N ALA A 146 2.94 -13.05 11.10
CA ALA A 146 3.72 -12.60 9.97
C ALA A 146 2.88 -11.72 9.02
N VAL A 147 3.50 -10.68 8.47
CA VAL A 147 2.90 -9.91 7.38
C VAL A 147 2.76 -10.79 6.15
N ARG A 148 1.58 -10.84 5.59
CA ARG A 148 1.26 -11.57 4.37
C ARG A 148 1.29 -10.65 3.16
N GLN A 149 1.70 -11.22 2.03
CA GLN A 149 1.65 -10.58 0.73
C GLN A 149 0.91 -11.50 -0.24
N ILE A 150 -0.04 -10.93 -0.99
CA ILE A 150 -0.59 -11.57 -2.20
C ILE A 150 -0.15 -10.73 -3.38
N ALA A 151 0.61 -11.34 -4.30
CA ALA A 151 1.08 -10.70 -5.52
C ALA A 151 0.33 -11.26 -6.73
N VAL A 152 -0.13 -10.38 -7.60
CA VAL A 152 -0.79 -10.72 -8.87
C VAL A 152 -0.17 -9.92 -10.00
N SER A 153 -0.06 -10.53 -11.19
CA SER A 153 0.57 -9.91 -12.35
C SER A 153 -0.27 -10.12 -13.61
N ALA A 154 -0.20 -9.13 -14.50
CA ALA A 154 -0.77 -9.17 -15.84
C ALA A 154 0.10 -8.32 -16.77
N PRO A 155 -0.02 -8.45 -18.11
CA PRO A 155 0.65 -7.53 -19.03
C PRO A 155 0.31 -6.05 -18.74
N ARG A 156 -0.89 -5.80 -18.20
CA ARG A 156 -1.32 -4.49 -17.69
C ARG A 156 -2.30 -4.70 -16.54
N VAL A 157 -1.95 -4.19 -15.36
CA VAL A 157 -2.83 -4.15 -14.19
C VAL A 157 -3.57 -2.81 -14.19
N ARG A 158 -4.87 -2.84 -14.43
CA ARG A 158 -5.73 -1.65 -14.45
C ARG A 158 -6.48 -1.47 -13.14
N SER A 159 -6.89 -2.57 -12.54
CA SER A 159 -7.56 -2.57 -11.25
C SER A 159 -7.21 -3.79 -10.42
N LEU A 160 -7.27 -3.62 -9.11
CA LEU A 160 -7.14 -4.68 -8.13
C LEU A 160 -8.24 -4.50 -7.10
N ALA A 161 -8.98 -5.54 -6.79
CA ALA A 161 -9.87 -5.57 -5.66
C ALA A 161 -9.39 -6.61 -4.64
N PHE A 162 -9.51 -6.26 -3.36
CA PHE A 162 -9.24 -7.13 -2.23
C PHE A 162 -10.45 -7.17 -1.31
N LYS A 163 -10.84 -8.36 -0.86
CA LYS A 163 -11.99 -8.57 0.02
C LYS A 163 -11.68 -9.59 1.10
N VAL A 164 -12.07 -9.29 2.34
CA VAL A 164 -12.02 -10.22 3.46
C VAL A 164 -13.33 -10.96 3.53
N LEU A 165 -13.33 -12.27 3.23
CA LEU A 165 -14.52 -13.11 3.21
C LEU A 165 -14.88 -13.62 4.60
N SER A 166 -13.85 -14.03 5.37
CA SER A 166 -13.99 -14.49 6.76
C SER A 166 -12.69 -14.26 7.54
N GLY A 167 -12.72 -14.41 8.87
CA GLY A 167 -11.55 -14.25 9.72
C GLY A 167 -11.13 -12.79 9.91
N ALA A 168 -12.10 -11.88 10.00
CA ALA A 168 -11.88 -10.44 10.14
C ALA A 168 -11.33 -10.02 11.51
N GLU A 169 -11.43 -10.89 12.53
CA GLU A 169 -11.01 -10.60 13.88
C GLU A 169 -9.48 -10.42 13.94
N ASP A 170 -9.03 -9.33 14.57
CA ASP A 170 -7.62 -8.96 14.71
C ASP A 170 -6.86 -8.74 13.37
N PHE A 171 -7.53 -8.81 12.25
CA PHE A 171 -6.94 -8.57 10.93
C PHE A 171 -6.49 -7.12 10.77
N VAL A 172 -5.31 -6.90 10.18
CA VAL A 172 -4.76 -5.57 9.92
C VAL A 172 -4.49 -5.41 8.43
N GLY A 173 -5.25 -4.55 7.76
CA GLY A 173 -5.01 -4.18 6.36
C GLY A 173 -4.06 -2.99 6.26
N TYR A 174 -3.00 -3.10 5.45
CA TYR A 174 -2.05 -2.02 5.20
C TYR A 174 -2.34 -1.28 3.90
N GLY A 175 -2.41 -1.99 2.78
CA GLY A 175 -2.62 -1.39 1.47
C GLY A 175 -2.10 -2.26 0.34
N ALA A 176 -2.00 -1.64 -0.84
CA ALA A 176 -1.47 -2.30 -2.02
C ALA A 176 -0.35 -1.46 -2.66
N VAL A 177 0.55 -2.12 -3.37
CA VAL A 177 1.60 -1.51 -4.18
C VAL A 177 1.35 -1.86 -5.65
N PHE A 178 1.42 -0.84 -6.50
CA PHE A 178 1.27 -0.95 -7.95
C PHE A 178 2.60 -0.63 -8.62
N GLU A 179 3.19 -1.60 -9.30
CA GLU A 179 4.55 -1.51 -9.81
C GLU A 179 4.71 -2.07 -11.22
N GLY A 180 5.64 -1.49 -11.95
CA GLY A 180 6.20 -2.01 -13.19
C GLY A 180 7.70 -2.22 -13.06
N ARG A 181 8.37 -2.68 -14.11
CA ARG A 181 9.84 -2.70 -14.18
C ARG A 181 10.39 -1.27 -14.19
N GLY A 182 11.61 -1.09 -13.67
CA GLY A 182 12.28 0.22 -13.62
C GLY A 182 12.12 0.89 -12.27
N VAL A 183 11.69 2.14 -12.22
CA VAL A 183 11.60 2.91 -10.97
C VAL A 183 10.19 2.87 -10.39
N VAL A 184 10.10 2.64 -9.09
CA VAL A 184 8.87 2.73 -8.30
C VAL A 184 9.07 3.75 -7.17
N VAL A 185 8.11 4.65 -6.99
CA VAL A 185 8.11 5.62 -5.90
C VAL A 185 6.87 5.40 -5.05
N ASP A 186 7.09 4.92 -3.83
CA ASP A 186 6.05 4.72 -2.83
C ASP A 186 5.90 5.99 -1.97
N ASN A 187 4.68 6.44 -1.78
CA ASN A 187 4.35 7.58 -0.93
C ASN A 187 3.82 7.09 0.42
N TYR A 188 4.55 7.40 1.48
CA TYR A 188 4.20 7.11 2.87
C TYR A 188 4.09 8.42 3.65
N SER A 189 2.97 9.08 3.53
CA SER A 189 2.76 10.38 4.14
C SER A 189 1.51 10.41 5.01
N VAL A 190 1.63 11.15 6.09
CA VAL A 190 0.55 11.37 7.05
C VAL A 190 0.61 12.81 7.52
N ARG A 191 -0.50 13.55 7.40
CA ARG A 191 -0.57 14.94 7.88
C ARG A 191 -0.25 15.04 9.37
N SER A 192 0.36 16.15 9.73
CA SER A 192 0.80 16.44 11.10
C SER A 192 1.95 15.55 11.59
N ASN A 193 2.53 14.73 10.73
CA ASN A 193 3.71 13.95 11.06
C ASN A 193 4.96 14.84 10.96
N ASN A 194 5.71 14.93 12.04
CA ASN A 194 6.98 15.66 12.13
C ASN A 194 8.19 14.70 12.22
N GLY A 195 8.05 13.48 11.73
CA GLY A 195 9.06 12.43 11.84
C GLY A 195 8.95 11.59 13.10
N GLN A 196 8.40 12.10 14.19
CA GLN A 196 8.28 11.33 15.45
C GLN A 196 7.38 10.10 15.33
N ALA A 197 6.39 10.12 14.41
CA ALA A 197 5.50 8.98 14.21
C ALA A 197 6.25 7.71 13.77
N MET A 198 7.44 7.83 13.19
CA MET A 198 8.27 6.68 12.82
C MET A 198 8.63 5.82 14.04
N PHE A 199 8.81 6.43 15.21
CA PHE A 199 9.10 5.71 16.46
C PHE A 199 7.89 4.96 17.05
N TRP A 200 6.70 5.17 16.49
CA TRP A 200 5.47 4.51 16.92
C TRP A 200 5.05 3.39 15.98
N THR A 201 5.81 3.15 14.95
CA THR A 201 5.59 2.03 14.03
C THR A 201 6.13 0.73 14.65
N ASN A 202 5.66 -0.41 14.15
CA ASN A 202 6.17 -1.71 14.54
C ASN A 202 7.44 -2.05 13.73
N PRO A 203 8.63 -2.18 14.37
CA PRO A 203 9.87 -2.49 13.67
C PRO A 203 9.83 -3.82 12.91
N SER A 204 9.14 -4.84 13.46
CA SER A 204 9.01 -6.14 12.80
C SER A 204 8.15 -6.06 11.55
N VAL A 205 7.02 -5.33 11.60
CA VAL A 205 6.17 -5.09 10.41
C VAL A 205 6.96 -4.33 9.34
N ASN A 206 7.68 -3.27 9.75
CA ASN A 206 8.53 -2.51 8.83
C ASN A 206 9.60 -3.39 8.18
N ALA A 207 10.29 -4.22 8.96
CA ALA A 207 11.33 -5.11 8.45
C ALA A 207 10.76 -6.15 7.47
N GLN A 208 9.61 -6.75 7.78
CA GLN A 208 8.97 -7.75 6.93
C GLN A 208 8.53 -7.15 5.59
N ILE A 209 7.84 -6.00 5.60
CA ILE A 209 7.40 -5.34 4.36
C ILE A 209 8.61 -4.86 3.55
N ASN A 210 9.64 -4.30 4.22
CA ASN A 210 10.86 -3.89 3.55
C ASN A 210 11.59 -5.06 2.92
N ALA A 211 11.65 -6.23 3.56
CA ALA A 211 12.23 -7.43 2.98
C ALA A 211 11.50 -7.89 1.70
N MET A 212 10.17 -7.72 1.63
CA MET A 212 9.37 -8.07 0.46
C MET A 212 9.48 -7.04 -0.68
N LEU A 213 9.65 -5.75 -0.35
CA LEU A 213 9.70 -4.65 -1.32
C LEU A 213 11.11 -4.27 -1.74
N GLY A 214 12.06 -4.21 -0.79
CA GLY A 214 13.46 -3.89 -1.03
C GLY A 214 13.67 -2.43 -1.47
N TYR A 215 13.76 -1.51 -0.51
CA TYR A 215 14.03 -0.10 -0.79
C TYR A 215 15.50 0.16 -1.06
N ASP A 216 15.78 0.91 -2.11
CA ASP A 216 17.12 1.38 -2.49
C ASP A 216 17.41 2.79 -1.96
N LEU A 217 16.35 3.60 -1.78
CA LEU A 217 16.43 4.95 -1.27
C LEU A 217 15.23 5.26 -0.38
N VAL A 218 15.49 5.93 0.74
CA VAL A 218 14.46 6.51 1.60
C VAL A 218 14.65 8.01 1.64
N VAL A 219 13.60 8.75 1.33
CA VAL A 219 13.54 10.22 1.38
C VAL A 219 12.64 10.61 2.54
N LEU A 220 13.12 11.49 3.40
CA LEU A 220 12.38 12.05 4.53
C LEU A 220 12.10 13.53 4.27
N GLN A 221 10.85 13.95 4.37
CA GLN A 221 10.40 15.34 4.24
C GLN A 221 9.43 15.64 5.40
N TYR A 222 9.89 16.48 6.35
CA TYR A 222 9.12 16.91 7.51
C TYR A 222 9.37 18.38 7.83
#